data_d0361fb7c75b084b6d031c4b39620b6c
#
_entry.id   d0361fb7c75b084b6d031c4b39620b6c
#
_cell.length_a   1.000
_cell.length_b   1.000
_cell.length_c   1.000
_cell.angle_alpha   90.00
_cell.angle_beta   90.00
_cell.angle_gamma   90.00
#
_symmetry.space_group_name_H-M   'P 1'
#
loop_
_entity.id
_entity.type
_entity.pdbx_description
1 polymer ?
#
loop_
_entity_poly.entity_id
_entity_poly.type
_entity_poly.pdbx_seq_one_letter_code
_entity_poly.pdbx_strand_id
1 'polypeptide(L)'
;MSKNVFLFMGFIILLISYIKYNEIIYFSNNSNLNEVNIKDKNLKYINSPLPIEHMVKLTDELLICSGLQYPKIFITKEYLTDKIIDGSLFLYNIKEDKLEPLKIDNFPKSVPFHPHGISLYKISTEKYYLYIINHSIKTDHGNNEERIEKVLLTIDNYKKKNQQLSLSFKNTITLPQNYFGTLNSLAVINLNTIYFTTQNFFPLPSFSKETQDINYYIDIIKLKLFDYLNIDFQKLNLKKTYLYSYNWDNGKITLIQNSEGLSNHGLAYNPEKLILYMASSHEKEIKIFEISRNDPTKALLIGSIKTIYNVGNIFYDGEKDKLYAGIYGSLSELINLGNNYIKNGDFEDVTTFGGFEEIDIKNNYDISDIILMKNEIKGVSSAIKINNAIYLSSPYQAFLLIYQRKNTP
;
A
#
# COMPACT_ATOMS: atom_id res chain seq x y z
N MET A 1 -28.73 34.60 -14.78
CA MET A 1 -27.43 33.90 -14.83
C MET A 1 -26.46 34.73 -15.67
N SER A 2 -25.30 35.12 -15.16
CA SER A 2 -24.37 35.97 -15.88
C SER A 2 -23.71 35.22 -17.06
N LYS A 3 -23.37 35.98 -18.14
CA LYS A 3 -22.68 35.45 -19.33
C LYS A 3 -21.44 34.62 -18.98
N ASN A 4 -20.78 34.94 -17.87
CA ASN A 4 -19.61 34.24 -17.34
C ASN A 4 -19.95 32.87 -16.77
N VAL A 5 -21.14 32.64 -16.22
CA VAL A 5 -21.58 31.34 -15.73
C VAL A 5 -21.87 30.38 -16.89
N PHE A 6 -22.44 30.89 -18.00
CA PHE A 6 -22.67 30.11 -19.20
C PHE A 6 -21.35 29.69 -19.88
N LEU A 7 -20.38 30.59 -19.97
CA LEU A 7 -19.03 30.30 -20.49
C LEU A 7 -18.30 29.25 -19.63
N PHE A 8 -18.41 29.36 -18.32
CA PHE A 8 -17.80 28.41 -17.36
C PHE A 8 -18.45 27.03 -17.47
N MET A 9 -19.79 26.95 -17.55
CA MET A 9 -20.49 25.67 -17.76
C MET A 9 -20.17 25.06 -19.12
N GLY A 10 -20.08 25.86 -20.20
CA GLY A 10 -19.68 25.40 -21.53
C GLY A 10 -18.25 24.82 -21.53
N PHE A 11 -17.34 25.49 -20.82
CA PHE A 11 -15.97 25.00 -20.63
C PHE A 11 -15.91 23.67 -19.88
N ILE A 12 -16.70 23.52 -18.81
CA ILE A 12 -16.80 22.26 -18.05
C ILE A 12 -17.35 21.13 -18.93
N ILE A 13 -18.37 21.37 -19.74
CA ILE A 13 -18.96 20.35 -20.63
C ILE A 13 -17.94 19.90 -21.69
N LEU A 14 -17.22 20.84 -22.32
CA LEU A 14 -16.18 20.55 -23.30
C LEU A 14 -15.04 19.76 -22.65
N LEU A 15 -14.68 20.13 -21.45
CA LEU A 15 -13.66 19.46 -20.66
C LEU A 15 -14.08 17.99 -20.35
N ILE A 16 -15.30 17.75 -19.88
CA ILE A 16 -15.87 16.43 -19.63
C ILE A 16 -15.88 15.58 -20.92
N SER A 17 -16.24 16.17 -22.06
CA SER A 17 -16.28 15.46 -23.35
C SER A 17 -14.89 15.07 -23.86
N TYR A 18 -13.92 15.96 -23.73
CA TYR A 18 -12.52 15.70 -24.08
C TYR A 18 -11.93 14.55 -23.27
N ILE A 19 -12.32 14.41 -22.03
CA ILE A 19 -11.89 13.35 -21.11
C ILE A 19 -12.42 11.98 -21.49
N LYS A 20 -13.75 11.90 -21.66
CA LYS A 20 -14.36 10.65 -22.13
C LYS A 20 -13.73 10.18 -23.42
N TYR A 21 -13.37 11.11 -24.31
CA TYR A 21 -12.68 10.79 -25.56
C TYR A 21 -11.28 10.23 -25.34
N ASN A 22 -10.49 10.82 -24.42
CA ASN A 22 -9.16 10.31 -24.11
C ASN A 22 -9.19 8.98 -23.33
N GLU A 23 -10.16 8.75 -22.45
CA GLU A 23 -10.38 7.45 -21.83
C GLU A 23 -10.63 6.36 -22.88
N ILE A 24 -11.47 6.63 -23.87
CA ILE A 24 -11.77 5.68 -24.96
C ILE A 24 -10.51 5.37 -25.78
N ILE A 25 -9.70 6.39 -26.10
CA ILE A 25 -8.43 6.20 -26.86
C ILE A 25 -7.42 5.43 -26.00
N TYR A 26 -7.30 5.73 -24.72
CA TYR A 26 -6.39 5.03 -23.81
C TYR A 26 -6.72 3.54 -23.72
N PHE A 27 -8.01 3.20 -23.56
CA PHE A 27 -8.46 1.80 -23.56
C PHE A 27 -8.28 1.12 -24.93
N SER A 28 -8.47 1.83 -26.03
CA SER A 28 -8.30 1.25 -27.37
C SER A 28 -6.82 0.99 -27.74
N ASN A 29 -5.89 1.81 -27.26
CA ASN A 29 -4.45 1.65 -27.53
C ASN A 29 -3.78 0.60 -26.63
N ASN A 30 -4.38 0.27 -25.48
CA ASN A 30 -3.87 -0.75 -24.54
C ASN A 30 -4.56 -2.11 -24.71
N SER A 31 -5.34 -2.32 -25.75
CA SER A 31 -6.06 -3.58 -26.02
C SER A 31 -5.17 -4.81 -26.31
N ASN A 32 -3.85 -4.61 -26.41
CA ASN A 32 -2.86 -5.70 -26.58
C ASN A 32 -2.26 -6.20 -25.25
N LEU A 33 -2.69 -5.65 -24.13
CA LEU A 33 -2.27 -6.17 -22.83
C LEU A 33 -2.94 -7.52 -22.59
N ASN A 34 -2.18 -8.49 -22.10
CA ASN A 34 -2.67 -9.83 -21.76
C ASN A 34 -3.73 -9.73 -20.67
N GLU A 35 -4.97 -9.40 -21.05
CA GLU A 35 -6.14 -9.57 -20.19
C GLU A 35 -6.24 -11.08 -19.91
N VAL A 36 -5.81 -11.52 -18.76
CA VAL A 36 -6.03 -12.91 -18.35
C VAL A 36 -7.53 -13.07 -18.21
N ASN A 37 -8.14 -13.70 -19.21
CA ASN A 37 -9.56 -13.98 -19.24
C ASN A 37 -9.83 -15.05 -18.17
N ILE A 38 -10.33 -14.63 -17.02
CA ILE A 38 -10.40 -15.33 -15.73
C ILE A 38 -11.35 -16.53 -15.71
N LYS A 39 -11.85 -16.97 -16.83
CA LYS A 39 -12.45 -18.32 -16.97
C LYS A 39 -11.45 -19.45 -16.68
N ASP A 40 -10.19 -19.09 -16.41
CA ASP A 40 -9.15 -20.02 -16.03
C ASP A 40 -9.31 -20.46 -14.56
N LYS A 41 -9.43 -21.77 -14.36
CA LYS A 41 -9.56 -22.52 -13.10
C LYS A 41 -8.37 -22.34 -12.12
N ASN A 42 -7.60 -21.26 -12.22
CA ASN A 42 -6.33 -21.08 -11.51
C ASN A 42 -6.40 -20.06 -10.38
N LEU A 43 -7.62 -19.61 -10.03
CA LEU A 43 -7.84 -18.69 -8.92
C LEU A 43 -8.36 -19.43 -7.70
N LYS A 44 -7.82 -19.09 -6.54
CA LYS A 44 -8.27 -19.59 -5.25
C LYS A 44 -8.46 -18.45 -4.27
N TYR A 45 -9.56 -18.44 -3.56
CA TYR A 45 -9.92 -17.43 -2.57
C TYR A 45 -9.79 -18.01 -1.17
N ILE A 46 -9.10 -17.31 -0.31
CA ILE A 46 -8.99 -17.62 1.13
C ILE A 46 -9.67 -16.49 1.89
N ASN A 47 -10.80 -16.79 2.49
CA ASN A 47 -11.56 -15.81 3.28
C ASN A 47 -10.74 -15.28 4.45
N SER A 48 -10.82 -13.99 4.68
CA SER A 48 -10.20 -13.29 5.79
C SER A 48 -11.28 -12.60 6.63
N PRO A 49 -11.11 -12.50 7.95
CA PRO A 49 -12.03 -11.71 8.78
C PRO A 49 -12.01 -10.21 8.48
N LEU A 50 -10.90 -9.71 7.93
CA LEU A 50 -10.69 -8.31 7.60
C LEU A 50 -10.06 -8.18 6.20
N PRO A 51 -10.28 -7.08 5.48
CA PRO A 51 -9.49 -6.74 4.31
C PRO A 51 -7.99 -6.74 4.64
N ILE A 52 -7.18 -7.29 3.72
CA ILE A 52 -5.72 -7.42 3.88
C ILE A 52 -5.04 -6.32 3.07
N GLU A 53 -4.32 -5.44 3.76
CA GLU A 53 -3.62 -4.32 3.12
C GLU A 53 -2.21 -4.69 2.68
N HIS A 54 -1.43 -5.32 3.56
CA HIS A 54 -0.04 -5.64 3.25
C HIS A 54 0.31 -7.07 3.65
N MET A 55 1.26 -7.64 2.92
CA MET A 55 1.78 -8.98 3.18
C MET A 55 3.30 -8.96 3.14
N VAL A 56 3.92 -9.82 3.95
CA VAL A 56 5.37 -10.10 3.88
C VAL A 56 5.63 -11.59 3.94
N LYS A 57 6.59 -12.04 3.15
CA LYS A 57 7.06 -13.42 3.14
C LYS A 57 7.93 -13.67 4.37
N LEU A 58 7.49 -14.56 5.24
CA LEU A 58 8.29 -15.02 6.39
C LEU A 58 9.19 -16.20 5.98
N THR A 59 8.60 -17.18 5.29
CA THR A 59 9.27 -18.33 4.68
C THR A 59 8.58 -18.69 3.36
N ASP A 60 9.05 -19.74 2.66
CA ASP A 60 8.36 -20.26 1.46
C ASP A 60 6.99 -20.88 1.76
N GLU A 61 6.65 -21.05 3.03
CA GLU A 61 5.41 -21.70 3.47
C GLU A 61 4.53 -20.77 4.29
N LEU A 62 5.04 -19.60 4.72
CA LEU A 62 4.36 -18.71 5.65
C LEU A 62 4.39 -17.26 5.18
N LEU A 63 3.21 -16.63 5.15
CA LEU A 63 3.03 -15.20 4.97
C LEU A 63 2.48 -14.57 6.24
N ILE A 64 2.95 -13.37 6.57
CA ILE A 64 2.32 -12.51 7.56
C ILE A 64 1.52 -11.44 6.79
N CYS A 65 0.27 -11.24 7.20
CA CYS A 65 -0.65 -10.29 6.59
C CYS A 65 -1.11 -9.27 7.62
N SER A 66 -1.22 -8.01 7.23
CA SER A 66 -1.87 -6.97 8.03
C SER A 66 -3.31 -6.78 7.57
N GLY A 67 -4.27 -6.80 8.49
CA GLY A 67 -5.68 -6.63 8.18
C GLY A 67 -6.32 -5.54 9.01
N LEU A 68 -7.10 -4.67 8.36
CA LEU A 68 -7.85 -3.60 8.99
C LEU A 68 -9.14 -3.31 8.24
N GLN A 69 -10.06 -2.61 8.91
CA GLN A 69 -11.31 -2.15 8.28
C GLN A 69 -11.07 -0.90 7.43
N TYR A 70 -10.21 -1.02 6.40
CA TYR A 70 -9.79 0.10 5.55
C TYR A 70 -10.97 0.95 5.05
N PRO A 71 -12.07 0.37 4.49
CA PRO A 71 -13.18 1.16 4.00
C PRO A 71 -13.85 2.00 5.09
N LYS A 72 -14.03 1.42 6.28
CA LYS A 72 -14.65 2.13 7.40
C LYS A 72 -13.76 3.23 7.97
N ILE A 73 -12.46 3.05 7.92
CA ILE A 73 -11.48 4.02 8.40
C ILE A 73 -11.32 5.16 7.39
N PHE A 74 -10.97 4.83 6.16
CA PHE A 74 -10.51 5.82 5.19
C PHE A 74 -11.62 6.35 4.26
N ILE A 75 -12.73 5.60 4.09
CA ILE A 75 -13.83 6.00 3.21
C ILE A 75 -14.97 6.62 4.03
N THR A 76 -15.61 5.85 4.93
CA THR A 76 -16.79 6.32 5.68
C THR A 76 -16.44 7.03 6.96
N LYS A 77 -15.19 6.92 7.43
CA LYS A 77 -14.73 7.53 8.68
C LYS A 77 -15.59 7.11 9.89
N GLU A 78 -15.99 5.84 9.93
CA GLU A 78 -16.84 5.28 11.01
C GLU A 78 -16.17 5.34 12.38
N TYR A 79 -14.84 5.53 12.44
CA TYR A 79 -14.14 5.79 13.69
C TYR A 79 -14.66 7.03 14.44
N LEU A 80 -15.34 7.94 13.73
CA LEU A 80 -16.02 9.08 14.35
C LEU A 80 -17.32 8.69 15.08
N THR A 81 -17.76 7.44 14.97
CA THR A 81 -19.01 6.93 15.56
C THR A 81 -18.82 5.75 16.50
N ASP A 82 -17.59 5.50 16.96
CA ASP A 82 -17.22 4.39 17.86
C ASP A 82 -17.52 2.97 17.32
N LYS A 83 -17.61 2.80 16.00
CA LYS A 83 -17.98 1.54 15.36
C LYS A 83 -16.81 0.77 14.74
N ILE A 84 -15.57 1.23 14.94
CA ILE A 84 -14.40 0.55 14.41
C ILE A 84 -13.93 -0.51 15.37
N ILE A 85 -13.69 -1.71 14.84
CA ILE A 85 -12.98 -2.77 15.56
C ILE A 85 -11.49 -2.69 15.26
N ASP A 86 -10.68 -3.13 16.22
CA ASP A 86 -9.24 -3.26 16.02
C ASP A 86 -8.93 -4.13 14.79
N GLY A 87 -7.85 -3.78 14.10
CA GLY A 87 -7.25 -4.61 13.08
C GLY A 87 -6.54 -5.82 13.68
N SER A 88 -5.94 -6.63 12.84
CA SER A 88 -5.21 -7.82 13.25
C SER A 88 -4.05 -8.12 12.31
N LEU A 89 -3.05 -8.81 12.84
CA LEU A 89 -2.13 -9.56 12.01
C LEU A 89 -2.67 -10.97 11.79
N PHE A 90 -2.36 -11.54 10.64
CA PHE A 90 -2.71 -12.92 10.31
C PHE A 90 -1.47 -13.67 9.83
N LEU A 91 -1.41 -14.95 10.16
CA LEU A 91 -0.49 -15.91 9.56
C LEU A 91 -1.25 -16.71 8.50
N TYR A 92 -0.79 -16.69 7.28
CA TYR A 92 -1.25 -17.60 6.26
C TYR A 92 -0.24 -18.75 6.08
N ASN A 93 -0.68 -19.98 6.39
CA ASN A 93 0.08 -21.20 6.15
C ASN A 93 -0.28 -21.74 4.76
N ILE A 94 0.66 -21.67 3.84
CA ILE A 94 0.49 -22.04 2.44
C ILE A 94 0.20 -23.54 2.26
N LYS A 95 0.83 -24.38 3.08
CA LYS A 95 0.63 -25.84 2.98
C LYS A 95 -0.73 -26.30 3.50
N GLU A 96 -1.19 -25.63 4.53
CA GLU A 96 -2.46 -25.97 5.20
C GLU A 96 -3.63 -25.19 4.63
N ASP A 97 -3.37 -24.20 3.77
CA ASP A 97 -4.39 -23.25 3.26
C ASP A 97 -5.17 -22.55 4.37
N LYS A 98 -4.49 -22.20 5.45
CA LYS A 98 -5.12 -21.69 6.66
C LYS A 98 -4.64 -20.31 6.99
N LEU A 99 -5.58 -19.39 7.21
CA LEU A 99 -5.34 -18.04 7.70
C LEU A 99 -5.75 -17.97 9.18
N GLU A 100 -4.82 -17.62 10.06
CA GLU A 100 -5.06 -17.56 11.50
C GLU A 100 -4.64 -16.20 12.06
N PRO A 101 -5.39 -15.64 13.02
CA PRO A 101 -5.00 -14.41 13.68
C PRO A 101 -3.75 -14.61 14.55
N LEU A 102 -2.86 -13.62 14.52
CA LEU A 102 -1.66 -13.56 15.34
C LEU A 102 -1.86 -12.55 16.46
N LYS A 103 -1.65 -13.00 17.69
CA LYS A 103 -1.71 -12.14 18.88
C LYS A 103 -0.32 -11.60 19.21
N ILE A 104 -0.25 -10.30 19.51
CA ILE A 104 0.98 -9.67 20.02
C ILE A 104 0.93 -9.64 21.56
N ASP A 105 1.81 -10.39 22.21
CA ASP A 105 1.93 -10.38 23.64
C ASP A 105 2.52 -9.06 24.14
N ASN A 106 2.00 -8.58 25.28
CA ASN A 106 2.40 -7.34 25.93
C ASN A 106 2.15 -6.07 25.07
N PHE A 107 1.30 -6.13 24.05
CA PHE A 107 0.88 -4.93 23.35
C PHE A 107 0.03 -4.04 24.29
N PRO A 108 0.27 -2.71 24.34
CA PRO A 108 -0.44 -1.82 25.25
C PRO A 108 -1.96 -1.82 24.99
N LYS A 109 -2.76 -2.23 25.97
CA LYS A 109 -4.23 -2.33 25.83
C LYS A 109 -4.94 -1.02 25.53
N SER A 110 -4.32 0.11 25.89
CA SER A 110 -4.87 1.45 25.65
C SER A 110 -4.57 2.00 24.23
N VAL A 111 -3.82 1.25 23.43
CA VAL A 111 -3.43 1.65 22.07
C VAL A 111 -4.28 0.89 21.07
N PRO A 112 -5.15 1.57 20.30
CA PRO A 112 -5.87 0.94 19.20
C PRO A 112 -4.90 0.36 18.18
N PHE A 113 -5.23 -0.79 17.60
CA PHE A 113 -4.36 -1.49 16.69
C PHE A 113 -4.98 -1.58 15.29
N HIS A 114 -4.50 -0.74 14.37
CA HIS A 114 -4.91 -0.72 12.96
C HIS A 114 -3.67 -0.89 12.07
N PRO A 115 -3.16 -2.13 11.94
CA PRO A 115 -1.92 -2.40 11.21
C PRO A 115 -2.09 -2.16 9.71
N HIS A 116 -1.11 -1.49 9.11
CA HIS A 116 -1.06 -1.19 7.68
C HIS A 116 0.20 -1.80 7.05
N GLY A 117 1.21 -1.00 6.72
CA GLY A 117 2.48 -1.48 6.19
C GLY A 117 3.24 -2.31 7.21
N ILE A 118 3.81 -3.43 6.77
CA ILE A 118 4.62 -4.32 7.61
C ILE A 118 5.94 -4.67 6.93
N SER A 119 6.99 -4.90 7.70
CA SER A 119 8.30 -5.33 7.18
C SER A 119 9.04 -6.20 8.17
N LEU A 120 9.82 -7.15 7.68
CA LEU A 120 10.59 -8.10 8.46
C LEU A 120 12.08 -7.82 8.39
N TYR A 121 12.75 -7.98 9.54
CA TYR A 121 14.20 -8.03 9.63
C TYR A 121 14.61 -9.36 10.28
N LYS A 122 15.34 -10.18 9.52
CA LYS A 122 15.82 -11.49 9.99
C LYS A 122 16.99 -11.32 10.95
N ILE A 123 16.86 -11.82 12.19
CA ILE A 123 17.94 -11.88 13.19
C ILE A 123 18.64 -13.23 13.11
N SER A 124 17.86 -14.30 13.02
CA SER A 124 18.34 -15.69 12.89
C SER A 124 17.30 -16.52 12.12
N THR A 125 17.50 -17.81 11.99
CA THR A 125 16.52 -18.73 11.38
C THR A 125 15.20 -18.79 12.15
N GLU A 126 15.22 -18.48 13.45
CA GLU A 126 14.06 -18.61 14.34
C GLU A 126 13.57 -17.27 14.89
N LYS A 127 14.29 -16.16 14.64
CA LYS A 127 13.96 -14.84 15.21
C LYS A 127 13.98 -13.76 14.17
N TYR A 128 12.95 -12.93 14.20
CA TYR A 128 12.79 -11.76 13.34
C TYR A 128 12.31 -10.57 14.17
N TYR A 129 12.64 -9.37 13.74
CA TYR A 129 11.85 -8.20 14.10
C TYR A 129 10.81 -7.96 13.04
N LEU A 130 9.56 -7.85 13.45
CA LEU A 130 8.45 -7.37 12.64
C LEU A 130 8.18 -5.92 13.01
N TYR A 131 8.24 -5.05 12.01
CA TYR A 131 7.89 -3.64 12.14
C TYR A 131 6.53 -3.42 11.49
N ILE A 132 5.67 -2.63 12.16
CA ILE A 132 4.26 -2.49 11.80
C ILE A 132 3.90 -1.01 11.85
N ILE A 133 3.43 -0.45 10.75
CA ILE A 133 2.73 0.85 10.78
C ILE A 133 1.38 0.60 11.44
N ASN A 134 1.09 1.36 12.49
CA ASN A 134 -0.17 1.32 13.22
C ASN A 134 -0.81 2.71 13.19
N HIS A 135 -1.94 2.82 12.50
CA HIS A 135 -2.78 4.02 12.54
C HIS A 135 -3.59 4.02 13.83
N SER A 136 -2.98 4.35 14.94
CA SER A 136 -3.63 4.32 16.26
C SER A 136 -4.76 5.34 16.35
N ILE A 137 -5.91 4.97 15.77
CA ILE A 137 -7.09 5.82 15.65
C ILE A 137 -7.92 5.68 16.92
N LYS A 138 -8.02 6.77 17.68
CA LYS A 138 -8.76 6.82 18.92
C LYS A 138 -10.20 7.25 18.67
N THR A 139 -11.14 6.51 19.26
CA THR A 139 -12.57 6.77 19.20
C THR A 139 -13.08 7.71 20.30
N ASP A 140 -12.26 7.97 21.31
CA ASP A 140 -12.60 8.71 22.53
C ASP A 140 -12.24 10.21 22.49
N HIS A 141 -12.34 10.84 21.32
CA HIS A 141 -11.94 12.24 21.07
C HIS A 141 -10.44 12.53 21.29
N GLY A 142 -9.62 11.49 21.40
CA GLY A 142 -8.16 11.59 21.43
C GLY A 142 -7.57 11.96 20.06
N ASN A 143 -6.34 12.45 20.07
CA ASN A 143 -5.60 12.66 18.82
C ASN A 143 -5.19 11.31 18.21
N ASN A 144 -5.44 11.13 16.92
CA ASN A 144 -4.93 10.01 16.17
C ASN A 144 -3.41 10.07 16.11
N GLU A 145 -2.76 8.92 16.19
CA GLU A 145 -1.32 8.81 16.17
C GLU A 145 -0.89 7.88 15.03
N GLU A 146 0.13 8.30 14.30
CA GLU A 146 0.86 7.39 13.42
C GLU A 146 1.99 6.76 14.23
N ARG A 147 2.03 5.44 14.22
CA ARG A 147 3.00 4.70 15.05
C ARG A 147 3.71 3.67 14.20
N ILE A 148 4.97 3.38 14.57
CA ILE A 148 5.70 2.24 14.05
C ILE A 148 6.02 1.34 15.25
N GLU A 149 5.35 0.20 15.29
CA GLU A 149 5.52 -0.79 16.35
C GLU A 149 6.66 -1.75 16.00
N LYS A 150 7.53 -2.05 16.95
CA LYS A 150 8.59 -3.06 16.82
C LYS A 150 8.23 -4.28 17.66
N VAL A 151 8.11 -5.42 17.00
CA VAL A 151 7.68 -6.68 17.60
C VAL A 151 8.75 -7.75 17.36
N LEU A 152 9.10 -8.53 18.39
CA LEU A 152 9.94 -9.71 18.21
C LEU A 152 9.05 -10.90 17.82
N LEU A 153 9.31 -11.47 16.66
CA LEU A 153 8.71 -12.70 16.19
C LEU A 153 9.68 -13.85 16.45
N THR A 154 9.20 -14.89 17.08
CA THR A 154 9.96 -16.13 17.32
C THR A 154 9.23 -17.31 16.72
N ILE A 155 9.94 -18.18 16.02
CA ILE A 155 9.42 -19.42 15.45
C ILE A 155 9.91 -20.56 16.34
N ASP A 156 9.04 -21.06 17.21
CA ASP A 156 9.37 -22.22 18.03
C ASP A 156 9.24 -23.50 17.22
N ASN A 157 10.21 -24.40 17.39
CA ASN A 157 10.23 -25.70 16.71
C ASN A 157 10.28 -25.61 15.18
N TYR A 158 11.04 -24.66 14.63
CA TYR A 158 11.20 -24.40 13.18
C TYR A 158 11.39 -25.68 12.31
N LYS A 159 11.96 -26.73 12.88
CA LYS A 159 12.19 -28.02 12.18
C LYS A 159 11.09 -29.06 12.43
N LYS A 160 10.07 -28.79 13.23
CA LYS A 160 9.00 -29.74 13.56
C LYS A 160 7.71 -29.40 12.80
N LYS A 161 6.85 -30.41 12.63
CA LYS A 161 5.58 -30.31 11.92
C LYS A 161 4.60 -29.29 12.56
N ASN A 162 4.75 -28.95 13.85
CA ASN A 162 3.93 -27.99 14.56
C ASN A 162 4.78 -26.76 14.93
N GLN A 163 5.00 -25.87 13.94
CA GLN A 163 5.64 -24.57 14.18
C GLN A 163 4.67 -23.68 14.98
N GLN A 164 5.11 -23.17 16.11
CA GLN A 164 4.37 -22.14 16.85
C GLN A 164 5.05 -20.80 16.66
N LEU A 165 4.29 -19.79 16.26
CA LEU A 165 4.75 -18.42 16.21
C LEU A 165 4.33 -17.67 17.47
N SER A 166 5.28 -16.95 18.06
CA SER A 166 5.01 -16.01 19.14
C SER A 166 5.45 -14.60 18.72
N LEU A 167 4.62 -13.62 19.04
CA LEU A 167 4.87 -12.19 18.81
C LEU A 167 4.93 -11.47 20.14
N SER A 168 6.02 -10.78 20.43
CA SER A 168 6.21 -10.01 21.67
C SER A 168 6.53 -8.56 21.36
N PHE A 169 5.68 -7.64 21.81
CA PHE A 169 5.91 -6.21 21.69
C PHE A 169 7.23 -5.78 22.34
N LYS A 170 8.00 -4.92 21.67
CA LYS A 170 9.31 -4.45 22.15
C LYS A 170 9.37 -2.95 22.32
N ASN A 171 8.97 -2.19 21.32
CA ASN A 171 9.09 -0.74 21.33
C ASN A 171 8.16 -0.11 20.30
N THR A 172 8.01 1.20 20.36
CA THR A 172 7.23 1.99 19.41
C THR A 172 7.90 3.33 19.12
N ILE A 173 7.63 3.86 17.93
CA ILE A 173 7.84 5.26 17.59
C ILE A 173 6.46 5.87 17.38
N THR A 174 6.20 7.01 18.01
CA THR A 174 5.01 7.82 17.73
C THR A 174 5.40 9.01 16.89
N LEU A 175 4.73 9.18 15.77
CA LEU A 175 4.96 10.25 14.80
C LEU A 175 3.78 11.22 14.79
N PRO A 176 4.02 12.54 14.92
CA PRO A 176 2.95 13.53 14.85
C PRO A 176 2.29 13.55 13.48
N GLN A 177 1.00 13.23 13.38
CA GLN A 177 0.27 13.19 12.12
C GLN A 177 0.23 14.54 11.40
N ASN A 178 0.11 15.64 12.13
CA ASN A 178 0.09 16.98 11.56
C ASN A 178 1.39 17.36 10.86
N TYR A 179 2.47 16.63 11.12
CA TYR A 179 3.78 16.85 10.51
C TYR A 179 4.08 15.88 9.37
N PHE A 180 3.72 14.60 9.53
CA PHE A 180 4.05 13.54 8.57
C PHE A 180 2.89 13.11 7.69
N GLY A 181 1.64 13.43 8.06
CA GLY A 181 0.47 12.88 7.40
C GLY A 181 0.26 11.40 7.72
N THR A 182 -0.34 10.68 6.80
CA THR A 182 -0.63 9.24 6.95
C THR A 182 0.52 8.40 6.43
N LEU A 183 1.06 7.52 7.27
CA LEU A 183 2.08 6.56 6.86
C LEU A 183 1.48 5.47 5.98
N ASN A 184 2.31 4.84 5.13
CA ASN A 184 1.83 3.75 4.29
C ASN A 184 2.70 2.50 4.38
N SER A 185 3.96 2.58 4.01
CA SER A 185 4.85 1.44 3.93
C SER A 185 6.16 1.70 4.66
N LEU A 186 6.84 0.62 5.01
CA LEU A 186 8.16 0.70 5.62
C LEU A 186 9.08 -0.40 5.10
N ALA A 187 10.38 -0.13 5.12
CA ALA A 187 11.44 -1.08 4.80
C ALA A 187 12.51 -1.04 5.88
N VAL A 188 12.92 -2.20 6.37
CA VAL A 188 13.98 -2.32 7.36
C VAL A 188 15.30 -2.56 6.67
N ILE A 189 16.25 -1.66 6.89
CA ILE A 189 17.58 -1.73 6.27
C ILE A 189 18.53 -2.54 7.15
N ASN A 190 18.51 -2.25 8.45
CA ASN A 190 19.26 -2.96 9.48
C ASN A 190 18.55 -2.82 10.83
N LEU A 191 19.15 -3.33 11.91
CA LEU A 191 18.58 -3.30 13.27
C LEU A 191 18.19 -1.89 13.75
N ASN A 192 18.92 -0.87 13.27
CA ASN A 192 18.84 0.49 13.77
C ASN A 192 18.24 1.47 12.78
N THR A 193 18.02 1.06 11.52
CA THR A 193 17.54 1.97 10.48
C THR A 193 16.37 1.39 9.74
N ILE A 194 15.27 2.14 9.70
CA ILE A 194 14.10 1.88 8.87
C ILE A 194 13.85 3.07 7.95
N TYR A 195 13.23 2.79 6.81
CA TYR A 195 12.64 3.80 5.92
C TYR A 195 11.14 3.67 5.94
N PHE A 196 10.43 4.78 5.81
CA PHE A 196 8.96 4.77 5.72
C PHE A 196 8.46 5.84 4.76
N THR A 197 7.33 5.56 4.11
CA THR A 197 6.64 6.48 3.21
C THR A 197 5.45 7.13 3.88
N THR A 198 5.13 8.35 3.45
CA THR A 198 3.86 9.00 3.72
C THR A 198 3.01 8.96 2.46
N GLN A 199 1.77 8.47 2.54
CA GLN A 199 0.85 8.36 1.41
C GLN A 199 0.03 9.64 1.21
N ASN A 200 -0.47 10.18 2.31
CA ASN A 200 -1.25 11.41 2.30
C ASN A 200 -0.56 12.43 3.18
N PHE A 201 -0.42 13.64 2.67
CA PHE A 201 0.11 14.75 3.47
C PHE A 201 -0.85 15.16 4.61
N PHE A 202 -2.13 14.88 4.45
CA PHE A 202 -3.13 15.24 5.44
C PHE A 202 -3.20 14.19 6.54
N PRO A 203 -3.21 14.60 7.81
CA PRO A 203 -3.54 13.70 8.90
C PRO A 203 -4.97 13.19 8.73
N LEU A 204 -5.25 12.00 9.25
CA LEU A 204 -6.62 11.55 9.41
C LEU A 204 -7.37 12.61 10.24
N PRO A 205 -8.61 12.98 9.87
CA PRO A 205 -9.36 13.98 10.61
C PRO A 205 -9.44 13.58 12.09
N SER A 206 -8.98 14.46 12.97
CA SER A 206 -9.21 14.29 14.41
C SER A 206 -10.67 14.61 14.72
N PHE A 207 -11.19 14.14 15.84
CA PHE A 207 -12.56 14.38 16.32
C PHE A 207 -12.89 15.87 16.60
N SER A 208 -11.94 16.79 16.55
CA SER A 208 -12.22 18.21 16.69
C SER A 208 -13.08 18.65 15.51
N LYS A 209 -14.37 18.89 15.77
CA LYS A 209 -15.37 19.36 14.81
C LYS A 209 -15.00 20.65 14.09
N GLU A 210 -13.93 21.32 14.47
CA GLU A 210 -13.62 22.68 14.04
C GLU A 210 -12.74 22.78 12.79
N THR A 211 -12.15 21.67 12.31
CA THR A 211 -11.32 21.73 11.11
C THR A 211 -11.61 20.56 10.17
N GLN A 212 -12.84 20.43 9.71
CA GLN A 212 -13.01 19.90 8.36
C GLN A 212 -12.42 20.97 7.42
N ASP A 213 -11.10 20.89 7.26
CA ASP A 213 -10.36 21.87 6.50
C ASP A 213 -10.91 21.87 5.07
N ILE A 214 -11.64 22.91 4.73
CA ILE A 214 -12.19 23.11 3.38
C ILE A 214 -11.07 22.97 2.35
N ASN A 215 -9.83 23.24 2.76
CA ASN A 215 -8.62 23.06 1.98
C ASN A 215 -8.33 21.57 1.64
N TYR A 216 -8.69 20.62 2.50
CA TYR A 216 -8.59 19.19 2.20
C TYR A 216 -9.47 18.82 1.01
N TYR A 217 -10.73 19.25 1.00
CA TYR A 217 -11.64 18.99 -0.11
C TYR A 217 -11.23 19.75 -1.38
N ILE A 218 -10.74 20.98 -1.23
CA ILE A 218 -10.21 21.78 -2.34
C ILE A 218 -8.98 21.09 -2.95
N ASP A 219 -8.06 20.58 -2.14
CA ASP A 219 -6.87 19.90 -2.64
C ASP A 219 -7.21 18.51 -3.26
N ILE A 220 -8.19 17.78 -2.71
CA ILE A 220 -8.73 16.59 -3.37
C ILE A 220 -9.39 16.92 -4.71
N ILE A 221 -10.19 18.00 -4.78
CA ILE A 221 -10.81 18.44 -6.03
C ILE A 221 -9.73 18.86 -7.04
N LYS A 222 -8.69 19.56 -6.59
CA LYS A 222 -7.54 19.90 -7.42
C LYS A 222 -6.82 18.64 -7.91
N LEU A 223 -6.49 17.69 -7.04
CA LEU A 223 -5.87 16.43 -7.43
C LEU A 223 -6.70 15.70 -8.48
N LYS A 224 -8.02 15.61 -8.26
CA LYS A 224 -8.96 15.01 -9.22
C LYS A 224 -8.97 15.73 -10.58
N LEU A 225 -9.03 17.06 -10.55
CA LEU A 225 -9.08 17.88 -11.77
C LEU A 225 -7.77 17.78 -12.56
N PHE A 226 -6.66 17.65 -11.90
CA PHE A 226 -5.33 17.67 -12.51
C PHE A 226 -4.86 16.32 -13.02
N ASP A 227 -5.12 15.23 -12.29
CA ASP A 227 -4.96 13.85 -12.79
C ASP A 227 -5.77 13.69 -14.09
N TYR A 228 -6.94 14.23 -14.08
CA TYR A 228 -7.88 14.29 -15.16
C TYR A 228 -7.41 15.12 -16.37
N LEU A 229 -6.74 16.24 -16.16
CA LEU A 229 -6.23 17.12 -17.21
C LEU A 229 -4.84 16.71 -17.71
N ASN A 230 -4.27 15.63 -17.15
CA ASN A 230 -2.89 15.22 -17.43
C ASN A 230 -1.88 16.38 -17.21
N ILE A 231 -2.22 17.27 -16.27
CA ILE A 231 -1.39 18.43 -15.96
C ILE A 231 -0.25 17.97 -15.04
N ASP A 232 0.96 18.40 -15.37
CA ASP A 232 2.15 18.14 -14.57
C ASP A 232 1.98 18.73 -13.15
N PHE A 233 1.67 17.87 -12.19
CA PHE A 233 1.44 18.20 -10.80
C PHE A 233 2.66 18.87 -10.14
N GLN A 234 3.87 18.64 -10.67
CA GLN A 234 5.07 19.27 -10.13
C GLN A 234 5.03 20.79 -10.25
N LYS A 235 4.30 21.32 -11.25
CA LYS A 235 4.15 22.76 -11.47
C LYS A 235 3.18 23.44 -10.49
N LEU A 236 2.41 22.69 -9.73
CA LEU A 236 1.27 23.22 -8.98
C LEU A 236 1.51 23.42 -7.49
N ASN A 237 2.71 23.13 -7.02
CA ASN A 237 3.07 23.28 -5.60
C ASN A 237 2.12 22.54 -4.64
N LEU A 238 1.54 21.41 -5.09
CA LEU A 238 0.68 20.58 -4.26
C LEU A 238 1.50 19.98 -3.11
N LYS A 239 0.84 19.75 -2.01
CA LYS A 239 1.45 19.07 -0.86
C LYS A 239 1.89 17.69 -1.29
N LYS A 240 3.18 17.42 -1.18
CA LYS A 240 3.82 16.19 -1.63
C LYS A 240 4.00 15.23 -0.46
N THR A 241 4.04 13.97 -0.78
CA THR A 241 4.41 12.91 0.16
C THR A 241 5.89 12.59 0.01
N TYR A 242 6.51 12.02 1.03
CA TYR A 242 7.95 11.88 1.10
C TYR A 242 8.37 10.50 1.61
N LEU A 243 9.64 10.21 1.42
CA LEU A 243 10.38 9.11 2.05
C LEU A 243 11.20 9.68 3.21
N TYR A 244 11.13 9.00 4.34
CA TYR A 244 11.93 9.32 5.52
C TYR A 244 12.73 8.11 5.96
N SER A 245 13.86 8.33 6.61
CA SER A 245 14.55 7.33 7.40
C SER A 245 14.45 7.66 8.89
N TYR A 246 14.44 6.62 9.73
CA TYR A 246 14.50 6.75 11.18
C TYR A 246 15.63 5.88 11.73
N ASN A 247 16.40 6.45 12.65
CA ASN A 247 17.45 5.75 13.36
C ASN A 247 17.03 5.49 14.81
N TRP A 248 16.95 4.22 15.19
CA TRP A 248 16.54 3.79 16.53
C TRP A 248 17.52 4.13 17.64
N ASP A 249 18.83 4.30 17.34
CA ASP A 249 19.84 4.56 18.35
C ASP A 249 19.76 6.00 18.89
N ASN A 250 19.40 6.95 18.03
CA ASN A 250 19.40 8.36 18.40
C ASN A 250 18.05 9.06 18.18
N GLY A 251 17.04 8.33 17.72
CA GLY A 251 15.69 8.85 17.49
C GLY A 251 15.57 9.84 16.31
N LYS A 252 16.61 9.95 15.48
CA LYS A 252 16.63 10.93 14.39
C LYS A 252 15.78 10.49 13.20
N ILE A 253 14.91 11.40 12.74
CA ILE A 253 14.20 11.28 11.48
C ILE A 253 14.92 12.14 10.45
N THR A 254 15.15 11.58 9.26
CA THR A 254 15.80 12.29 8.14
C THR A 254 14.90 12.22 6.91
N LEU A 255 14.58 13.38 6.34
CA LEU A 255 13.92 13.48 5.04
C LEU A 255 14.90 13.06 3.93
N ILE A 256 14.48 12.16 3.06
CA ILE A 256 15.27 11.76 1.90
C ILE A 256 15.04 12.76 0.77
N GLN A 257 16.12 13.33 0.26
CA GLN A 257 16.06 14.33 -0.82
C GLN A 257 15.59 13.68 -2.13
N ASN A 258 14.86 14.43 -2.93
CA ASN A 258 14.27 14.00 -4.21
C ASN A 258 13.31 12.79 -4.09
N SER A 259 12.74 12.61 -2.90
CA SER A 259 11.77 11.55 -2.65
C SER A 259 10.32 12.01 -2.76
N GLU A 260 10.11 13.29 -3.04
CA GLU A 260 8.76 13.83 -3.19
C GLU A 260 7.94 13.09 -4.23
N GLY A 261 6.69 12.84 -3.93
CA GLY A 261 5.73 12.17 -4.81
C GLY A 261 4.29 12.55 -4.51
N LEU A 262 3.37 12.04 -5.34
CA LEU A 262 1.93 12.28 -5.24
C LEU A 262 1.18 11.12 -4.59
N SER A 263 1.60 10.51 -3.62
CA SER A 263 1.13 9.30 -2.95
C SER A 263 2.23 8.26 -3.00
N ASN A 264 3.28 8.51 -2.22
CA ASN A 264 4.31 7.50 -2.02
C ASN A 264 3.70 6.33 -1.25
N HIS A 265 3.90 5.14 -1.77
CA HIS A 265 3.23 3.93 -1.33
C HIS A 265 4.26 2.88 -0.89
N GLY A 266 4.26 1.73 -1.53
CA GLY A 266 5.06 0.58 -1.16
C GLY A 266 6.56 0.78 -1.21
N LEU A 267 7.26 0.10 -0.32
CA LEU A 267 8.71 0.01 -0.28
C LEU A 267 9.17 -1.43 -0.43
N ALA A 268 10.24 -1.65 -1.20
CA ALA A 268 10.95 -2.91 -1.28
C ALA A 268 12.46 -2.68 -1.24
N TYR A 269 13.19 -3.53 -0.53
CA TYR A 269 14.63 -3.38 -0.34
C TYR A 269 15.42 -4.58 -0.85
N ASN A 270 16.43 -4.30 -1.65
CA ASN A 270 17.45 -5.25 -2.08
C ASN A 270 18.70 -5.08 -1.20
N PRO A 271 18.94 -5.97 -0.23
CA PRO A 271 20.05 -5.82 0.71
C PRO A 271 21.44 -6.08 0.07
N GLU A 272 21.49 -6.87 -0.99
CA GLU A 272 22.76 -7.19 -1.66
C GLU A 272 23.31 -5.99 -2.43
N LYS A 273 22.41 -5.25 -3.09
CA LYS A 273 22.77 -4.08 -3.90
C LYS A 273 22.62 -2.77 -3.13
N LEU A 274 22.07 -2.78 -1.91
CA LEU A 274 21.68 -1.61 -1.12
C LEU A 274 20.71 -0.68 -1.86
N ILE A 275 19.78 -1.27 -2.60
CA ILE A 275 18.79 -0.53 -3.39
C ILE A 275 17.43 -0.58 -2.71
N LEU A 276 16.82 0.59 -2.55
CA LEU A 276 15.45 0.75 -2.08
C LEU A 276 14.57 1.20 -3.25
N TYR A 277 13.50 0.48 -3.47
CA TYR A 277 12.46 0.80 -4.44
C TYR A 277 11.27 1.43 -3.72
N MET A 278 10.73 2.52 -4.27
CA MET A 278 9.58 3.24 -3.71
C MET A 278 8.54 3.49 -4.78
N ALA A 279 7.33 2.99 -4.60
CA ALA A 279 6.20 3.32 -5.46
C ALA A 279 5.75 4.76 -5.21
N SER A 280 5.62 5.55 -6.28
CA SER A 280 4.90 6.81 -6.30
C SER A 280 3.63 6.61 -7.14
N SER A 281 2.56 6.21 -6.45
CA SER A 281 1.39 5.57 -7.07
C SER A 281 0.74 6.43 -8.15
N HIS A 282 0.41 7.68 -7.85
CA HIS A 282 -0.25 8.58 -8.82
C HIS A 282 0.68 9.12 -9.91
N GLU A 283 1.99 9.00 -9.74
CA GLU A 283 2.98 9.32 -10.77
C GLU A 283 3.24 8.16 -11.72
N LYS A 284 2.67 6.97 -11.44
CA LYS A 284 2.92 5.71 -12.16
C LYS A 284 4.42 5.46 -12.29
N GLU A 285 5.09 5.46 -11.14
CA GLU A 285 6.54 5.42 -11.09
C GLU A 285 7.02 4.66 -9.87
N ILE A 286 8.09 3.89 -10.03
CA ILE A 286 8.87 3.33 -8.92
C ILE A 286 10.22 4.02 -8.90
N LYS A 287 10.49 4.83 -7.89
CA LYS A 287 11.76 5.51 -7.68
C LYS A 287 12.79 4.55 -7.11
N ILE A 288 14.03 4.67 -7.57
CA ILE A 288 15.15 3.81 -7.20
C ILE A 288 16.15 4.62 -6.40
N PHE A 289 16.39 4.21 -5.16
CA PHE A 289 17.34 4.87 -4.28
C PHE A 289 18.51 3.94 -3.93
N GLU A 290 19.73 4.43 -4.01
CA GLU A 290 20.91 3.77 -3.47
C GLU A 290 21.13 4.22 -2.03
N ILE A 291 21.18 3.24 -1.10
CA ILE A 291 21.42 3.51 0.33
C ILE A 291 22.92 3.61 0.58
N SER A 292 23.31 4.64 1.30
CA SER A 292 24.71 4.86 1.66
C SER A 292 25.22 3.75 2.60
N ARG A 293 26.32 3.11 2.22
CA ARG A 293 26.99 2.10 3.08
C ARG A 293 27.53 2.70 4.38
N ASN A 294 27.99 3.92 4.32
CA ASN A 294 28.62 4.60 5.48
C ASN A 294 27.59 5.21 6.43
N ASP A 295 26.41 5.56 5.93
CA ASP A 295 25.33 6.16 6.70
C ASP A 295 23.98 5.63 6.16
N PRO A 296 23.48 4.51 6.70
CA PRO A 296 22.24 3.89 6.23
C PRO A 296 21.00 4.77 6.36
N THR A 297 21.08 5.92 7.03
CA THR A 297 19.99 6.90 7.10
C THR A 297 19.90 7.80 5.88
N LYS A 298 20.87 7.71 4.95
CA LYS A 298 20.94 8.50 3.72
C LYS A 298 20.73 7.60 2.50
N ALA A 299 20.00 8.13 1.54
CA ALA A 299 19.78 7.50 0.25
C ALA A 299 19.85 8.54 -0.87
N LEU A 300 20.33 8.13 -2.04
CA LEU A 300 20.43 8.93 -3.24
C LEU A 300 19.47 8.39 -4.31
N LEU A 301 18.62 9.24 -4.87
CA LEU A 301 17.80 8.89 -6.03
C LEU A 301 18.75 8.67 -7.24
N ILE A 302 18.73 7.45 -7.78
CA ILE A 302 19.61 7.07 -8.92
C ILE A 302 18.83 6.78 -10.19
N GLY A 303 17.51 6.71 -10.14
CA GLY A 303 16.67 6.45 -11.30
C GLY A 303 15.22 6.20 -10.94
N SER A 304 14.44 5.88 -11.96
CA SER A 304 13.05 5.48 -11.80
C SER A 304 12.59 4.52 -12.89
N ILE A 305 11.55 3.76 -12.60
CA ILE A 305 10.86 2.82 -13.49
C ILE A 305 9.47 3.38 -13.73
N LYS A 306 9.06 3.56 -14.98
CA LYS A 306 7.67 3.91 -15.29
C LYS A 306 6.81 2.67 -15.27
N THR A 307 5.70 2.73 -14.51
CA THR A 307 4.68 1.69 -14.49
C THR A 307 3.52 2.04 -15.43
N ILE A 308 2.80 1.04 -15.86
CA ILE A 308 1.63 1.27 -16.74
C ILE A 308 0.42 1.68 -15.90
N TYR A 309 0.30 1.08 -14.71
CA TYR A 309 -0.80 1.36 -13.79
C TYR A 309 -0.31 2.04 -12.51
N ASN A 310 -1.24 2.57 -11.73
CA ASN A 310 -0.96 3.00 -10.37
C ASN A 310 -0.64 1.77 -9.53
N VAL A 311 0.53 1.74 -8.93
CA VAL A 311 0.99 0.60 -8.14
C VAL A 311 0.96 0.91 -6.65
N GLY A 312 0.59 -0.10 -5.87
CA GLY A 312 0.55 -0.06 -4.41
C GLY A 312 1.86 -0.53 -3.79
N ASN A 313 1.79 -1.58 -2.96
CA ASN A 313 2.97 -2.16 -2.35
C ASN A 313 3.78 -2.98 -3.37
N ILE A 314 5.09 -3.01 -3.13
CA ILE A 314 6.07 -3.68 -3.97
C ILE A 314 6.70 -4.83 -3.18
N PHE A 315 6.86 -5.96 -3.82
CA PHE A 315 7.66 -7.08 -3.31
C PHE A 315 8.89 -7.29 -4.18
N TYR A 316 10.07 -7.41 -3.55
CA TYR A 316 11.32 -7.79 -4.20
C TYR A 316 11.58 -9.28 -4.03
N ASP A 317 11.66 -10.00 -5.14
CA ASP A 317 12.07 -11.40 -5.20
C ASP A 317 13.59 -11.47 -5.47
N GLY A 318 14.37 -11.65 -4.42
CA GLY A 318 15.83 -11.71 -4.52
C GLY A 318 16.37 -12.93 -5.29
N GLU A 319 15.61 -14.03 -5.35
CA GLU A 319 16.04 -15.24 -6.07
C GLU A 319 16.00 -15.02 -7.59
N LYS A 320 15.00 -14.26 -8.05
CA LYS A 320 14.79 -13.98 -9.48
C LYS A 320 15.25 -12.60 -9.91
N ASP A 321 15.59 -11.74 -8.96
CA ASP A 321 15.91 -10.32 -9.17
C ASP A 321 14.77 -9.58 -9.89
N LYS A 322 13.54 -9.74 -9.35
CA LYS A 322 12.30 -9.17 -9.88
C LYS A 322 11.53 -8.37 -8.84
N LEU A 323 10.75 -7.40 -9.32
CA LEU A 323 9.73 -6.72 -8.51
C LEU A 323 8.34 -7.18 -8.92
N TYR A 324 7.47 -7.31 -7.93
CA TYR A 324 6.03 -7.53 -8.09
C TYR A 324 5.33 -6.34 -7.46
N ALA A 325 4.61 -5.58 -8.27
CA ALA A 325 3.91 -4.38 -7.83
C ALA A 325 2.40 -4.61 -7.96
N GLY A 326 1.66 -4.48 -6.86
CA GLY A 326 0.20 -4.59 -6.88
C GLY A 326 -0.42 -3.43 -7.66
N ILE A 327 -1.38 -3.70 -8.54
CA ILE A 327 -2.13 -2.67 -9.29
C ILE A 327 -3.28 -2.18 -8.43
N TYR A 328 -3.16 -0.95 -7.95
CA TYR A 328 -4.07 -0.37 -6.98
C TYR A 328 -5.33 0.25 -7.60
N GLY A 329 -5.30 0.50 -8.90
CA GLY A 329 -6.36 1.18 -9.65
C GLY A 329 -6.08 2.67 -9.87
N SER A 330 -6.82 3.27 -10.79
CA SER A 330 -6.75 4.70 -11.06
C SER A 330 -7.45 5.51 -9.94
N LEU A 331 -7.12 6.79 -9.82
CA LEU A 331 -7.80 7.67 -8.85
C LEU A 331 -9.31 7.73 -9.09
N SER A 332 -9.76 7.73 -10.36
CA SER A 332 -11.18 7.69 -10.71
C SER A 332 -11.87 6.40 -10.25
N GLU A 333 -11.21 5.25 -10.39
CA GLU A 333 -11.71 3.97 -9.89
C GLU A 333 -11.82 3.96 -8.36
N LEU A 334 -10.79 4.46 -7.67
CA LEU A 334 -10.80 4.56 -6.19
C LEU A 334 -11.92 5.47 -5.68
N ILE A 335 -12.21 6.57 -6.39
CA ILE A 335 -13.33 7.45 -6.07
C ILE A 335 -14.65 6.74 -6.27
N ASN A 336 -14.82 6.02 -7.39
CA ASN A 336 -16.03 5.28 -7.67
C ASN A 336 -16.25 4.18 -6.64
N LEU A 337 -15.20 3.46 -6.25
CA LEU A 337 -15.24 2.51 -5.13
C LEU A 337 -15.72 3.19 -3.84
N GLY A 338 -15.12 4.32 -3.48
CA GLY A 338 -15.47 5.07 -2.28
C GLY A 338 -16.93 5.54 -2.29
N ASN A 339 -17.40 6.12 -3.39
CA ASN A 339 -18.77 6.58 -3.53
C ASN A 339 -19.78 5.44 -3.47
N ASN A 340 -19.47 4.28 -4.08
CA ASN A 340 -20.32 3.10 -4.02
C ASN A 340 -20.40 2.57 -2.59
N TYR A 341 -19.28 2.44 -1.90
CA TYR A 341 -19.25 2.00 -0.52
C TYR A 341 -20.03 2.93 0.43
N ILE A 342 -19.91 4.24 0.25
CA ILE A 342 -20.71 5.22 1.03
C ILE A 342 -22.21 5.03 0.79
N LYS A 343 -22.60 4.72 -0.45
CA LYS A 343 -24.01 4.58 -0.83
C LYS A 343 -24.60 3.23 -0.43
N ASN A 344 -23.88 2.14 -0.67
CA ASN A 344 -24.41 0.77 -0.61
C ASN A 344 -23.83 -0.04 0.57
N GLY A 345 -22.71 0.38 1.16
CA GLY A 345 -22.02 -0.37 2.21
C GLY A 345 -21.13 -1.50 1.70
N ASP A 346 -21.00 -1.66 0.37
CA ASP A 346 -20.19 -2.69 -0.28
C ASP A 346 -19.54 -2.17 -1.58
N PHE A 347 -18.85 -3.06 -2.30
CA PHE A 347 -18.16 -2.76 -3.56
C PHE A 347 -18.67 -3.58 -4.75
N GLU A 348 -19.78 -4.28 -4.60
CA GLU A 348 -20.21 -5.32 -5.57
C GLU A 348 -20.48 -4.75 -6.96
N ASP A 349 -21.15 -3.61 -7.06
CA ASP A 349 -21.57 -3.01 -8.33
C ASP A 349 -20.49 -2.20 -9.05
N VAL A 350 -19.26 -2.14 -8.50
CA VAL A 350 -18.18 -1.35 -9.12
C VAL A 350 -17.25 -2.23 -9.93
N THR A 351 -17.18 -1.96 -11.22
CA THR A 351 -16.16 -2.57 -12.09
C THR A 351 -14.83 -1.87 -11.87
N THR A 352 -13.83 -2.61 -11.41
CA THR A 352 -12.45 -2.15 -11.27
C THR A 352 -11.49 -3.23 -11.68
N PHE A 353 -10.25 -2.83 -11.91
CA PHE A 353 -9.15 -3.75 -12.14
C PHE A 353 -8.32 -3.87 -10.86
N GLY A 354 -7.99 -5.09 -10.51
CA GLY A 354 -6.85 -5.42 -9.66
C GLY A 354 -5.87 -6.25 -10.45
N GLY A 355 -4.69 -6.51 -9.91
CA GLY A 355 -3.68 -7.30 -10.58
C GLY A 355 -2.27 -6.97 -10.12
N PHE A 356 -1.29 -7.23 -10.96
CA PHE A 356 0.10 -6.88 -10.67
C PHE A 356 0.91 -6.64 -11.93
N GLU A 357 1.98 -5.86 -11.78
CA GLU A 357 3.07 -5.74 -12.74
C GLU A 357 4.28 -6.53 -12.25
N GLU A 358 4.88 -7.34 -13.12
CA GLU A 358 6.15 -8.02 -12.89
C GLU A 358 7.25 -7.27 -13.65
N ILE A 359 8.29 -6.83 -12.93
CA ILE A 359 9.37 -6.01 -13.48
C ILE A 359 10.69 -6.78 -13.35
N ASP A 360 11.40 -6.95 -14.45
CA ASP A 360 12.69 -7.65 -14.50
C ASP A 360 13.85 -6.68 -14.28
N ILE A 361 14.49 -6.77 -13.10
CA ILE A 361 15.59 -5.88 -12.74
C ILE A 361 16.84 -6.15 -13.58
N LYS A 362 17.07 -7.42 -13.96
CA LYS A 362 18.25 -7.80 -14.78
C LYS A 362 18.13 -7.31 -16.21
N ASN A 363 16.89 -7.18 -16.70
CA ASN A 363 16.62 -6.72 -18.05
C ASN A 363 16.23 -5.23 -18.04
N ASN A 364 17.09 -4.41 -17.46
CA ASN A 364 16.96 -2.94 -17.45
C ASN A 364 15.60 -2.42 -16.92
N TYR A 365 15.02 -3.13 -15.94
CA TYR A 365 13.72 -2.82 -15.34
C TYR A 365 12.55 -2.87 -16.32
N ASP A 366 12.63 -3.71 -17.35
CA ASP A 366 11.52 -3.91 -18.26
C ASP A 366 10.32 -4.59 -17.55
N ILE A 367 9.12 -4.14 -17.87
CA ILE A 367 7.90 -4.79 -17.42
C ILE A 367 7.76 -6.09 -18.20
N SER A 368 8.04 -7.21 -17.53
CA SER A 368 8.06 -8.54 -18.15
C SER A 368 6.68 -9.18 -18.23
N ASP A 369 5.73 -8.77 -17.37
CA ASP A 369 4.36 -9.29 -17.39
C ASP A 369 3.39 -8.33 -16.68
N ILE A 370 2.15 -8.29 -17.15
CA ILE A 370 1.05 -7.57 -16.54
C ILE A 370 -0.16 -8.49 -16.49
N ILE A 371 -0.65 -8.74 -15.29
CA ILE A 371 -1.86 -9.54 -15.09
C ILE A 371 -2.95 -8.63 -14.54
N LEU A 372 -4.02 -8.47 -15.29
CA LEU A 372 -5.23 -7.76 -14.88
C LEU A 372 -6.35 -8.74 -14.57
N MET A 373 -7.02 -8.50 -13.46
CA MET A 373 -8.12 -9.33 -12.97
C MET A 373 -9.37 -8.45 -12.79
N LYS A 374 -10.18 -8.40 -13.83
CA LYS A 374 -11.41 -7.59 -13.84
C LYS A 374 -12.46 -8.23 -12.93
N ASN A 375 -12.94 -7.48 -11.96
CA ASN A 375 -13.97 -7.88 -10.97
C ASN A 375 -13.59 -8.98 -9.98
N GLU A 376 -12.47 -9.70 -10.16
CA GLU A 376 -12.08 -10.76 -9.24
C GLU A 376 -11.46 -10.21 -7.96
N ILE A 377 -10.69 -9.14 -8.09
CA ILE A 377 -10.12 -8.41 -6.97
C ILE A 377 -10.12 -6.92 -7.26
N LYS A 378 -10.54 -6.11 -6.31
CA LYS A 378 -10.70 -4.67 -6.45
C LYS A 378 -9.53 -3.95 -5.82
N GLY A 379 -8.66 -3.38 -6.64
CA GLY A 379 -7.46 -2.68 -6.18
C GLY A 379 -6.52 -3.59 -5.40
N VAL A 380 -5.48 -4.10 -6.05
CA VAL A 380 -4.47 -4.93 -5.37
C VAL A 380 -3.47 -4.02 -4.67
N SER A 381 -3.45 -4.10 -3.33
CA SER A 381 -2.44 -3.38 -2.55
C SER A 381 -1.11 -4.12 -2.50
N SER A 382 -1.11 -5.45 -2.38
CA SER A 382 0.12 -6.25 -2.34
C SER A 382 0.07 -7.44 -3.28
N ALA A 383 1.19 -7.71 -3.95
CA ALA A 383 1.42 -8.89 -4.77
C ALA A 383 2.74 -9.55 -4.36
N ILE A 384 2.68 -10.81 -3.91
CA ILE A 384 3.86 -11.57 -3.49
C ILE A 384 3.94 -12.87 -4.29
N LYS A 385 5.09 -13.13 -4.88
CA LYS A 385 5.35 -14.41 -5.53
C LYS A 385 6.05 -15.39 -4.60
N ILE A 386 5.48 -16.59 -4.49
CA ILE A 386 6.12 -17.73 -3.82
C ILE A 386 5.94 -18.94 -4.73
N ASN A 387 7.05 -19.54 -5.13
CA ASN A 387 7.08 -20.64 -6.11
C ASN A 387 6.37 -20.25 -7.43
N ASN A 388 5.33 -20.98 -7.83
CA ASN A 388 4.54 -20.71 -9.03
C ASN A 388 3.23 -19.99 -8.75
N ALA A 389 2.99 -19.60 -7.49
CA ALA A 389 1.80 -18.88 -7.09
C ALA A 389 2.09 -17.40 -6.81
N ILE A 390 1.12 -16.55 -7.11
CA ILE A 390 1.12 -15.14 -6.74
C ILE A 390 -0.05 -14.90 -5.79
N TYR A 391 0.27 -14.36 -4.64
CA TYR A 391 -0.65 -14.03 -3.56
C TYR A 391 -0.98 -12.55 -3.67
N LEU A 392 -2.27 -12.23 -3.77
CA LEU A 392 -2.77 -10.89 -3.99
C LEU A 392 -3.70 -10.51 -2.84
N SER A 393 -3.55 -9.30 -2.32
CA SER A 393 -4.41 -8.76 -1.30
C SER A 393 -5.03 -7.42 -1.71
N SER A 394 -6.17 -7.10 -1.09
CA SER A 394 -6.91 -5.87 -1.32
C SER A 394 -7.32 -5.23 0.00
N PRO A 395 -7.23 -3.89 0.12
CA PRO A 395 -7.73 -3.17 1.29
C PRO A 395 -9.26 -3.05 1.28
N TYR A 396 -9.91 -3.47 0.21
CA TYR A 396 -11.36 -3.33 0.03
C TYR A 396 -12.11 -4.63 0.26
N GLN A 397 -11.44 -5.79 0.15
CA GLN A 397 -12.07 -7.10 0.16
C GLN A 397 -11.42 -8.02 1.19
N ALA A 398 -12.27 -8.70 1.97
CA ALA A 398 -11.84 -9.56 3.07
C ALA A 398 -11.49 -10.98 2.58
N PHE A 399 -10.52 -11.07 1.69
CA PHE A 399 -9.93 -12.33 1.25
C PHE A 399 -8.51 -12.15 0.74
N LEU A 400 -7.77 -13.24 0.67
CA LEU A 400 -6.53 -13.40 -0.06
C LEU A 400 -6.82 -14.14 -1.36
N LEU A 401 -6.41 -13.58 -2.50
CA LEU A 401 -6.54 -14.22 -3.81
C LEU A 401 -5.21 -14.87 -4.20
N ILE A 402 -5.26 -16.12 -4.62
CA ILE A 402 -4.10 -16.88 -5.06
C ILE A 402 -4.24 -17.15 -6.55
N TYR A 403 -3.29 -16.67 -7.34
CA TYR A 403 -3.18 -16.94 -8.76
C TYR A 403 -2.07 -17.97 -9.02
N GLN A 404 -2.45 -19.14 -9.54
CA GLN A 404 -1.52 -20.17 -9.94
C GLN A 404 -1.11 -19.96 -11.41
N ARG A 405 0.14 -19.63 -11.67
CA ARG A 405 0.64 -19.61 -13.04
C ARG A 405 0.65 -21.02 -13.63
N LYS A 406 0.10 -21.17 -14.83
CA LYS A 406 0.32 -22.40 -15.59
C LYS A 406 1.83 -22.51 -15.86
N ASN A 407 2.41 -23.68 -15.59
CA ASN A 407 3.73 -23.97 -16.09
C ASN A 407 3.66 -23.87 -17.61
N THR A 408 4.20 -22.82 -18.19
CA THR A 408 4.52 -22.82 -19.62
C THR A 408 5.59 -23.89 -19.81
N PRO A 409 5.35 -24.86 -20.68
CA PRO A 409 6.31 -25.95 -20.94
C PRO A 409 7.65 -25.42 -21.43
#